data_23288ea833533dd80a551b04974b73ff
#
_entry.id   23288ea833533dd80a551b04974b73ff
#
_cell.length_a   1.000
_cell.length_b   1.000
_cell.length_c   1.000
_cell.angle_alpha   90.00
_cell.angle_beta   90.00
_cell.angle_gamma   90.00
#
_symmetry.space_group_name_H-M   'P 1'
#
loop_
_entity.id
_entity.type
_entity.pdbx_description
1 polymer ?
#
loop_
_entity_poly.entity_id
_entity_poly.type
_entity_poly.pdbx_seq_one_letter_code
_entity_poly.pdbx_strand_id
1 'polypeptide(L)'
;MKILVVFTGGTIGCVRKGEVLSPDNEQKYMLTQMYLDRYGDVDFDTAEPYTVLSENLEGCHMNRLADCLQSYDLNSYDGVVVTHGTDTLQYTSAFLAYIFDGLNVPIVLVSANYPLDDSRSNGFENFVGAIDFIKSGSGNGVFVSYKNADLPVTIHRASRLLAHSAYSDELHSIFDESYGKIQNGIFVKNTRYKALKSEFAFDESVRLSNNSNVLKISATVGMQYPEITENVKAVLLEGFHSGTLNTDGKALNDFCQKAKEMNIPVFLTGACKGFYYESKLKFDRLNIKVLLPASPIAMYIKLWLLPKSEFDKAFLPCAEDFYDND
;
A
#
# COMPACT_ATOMS: atom_id res chain seq x y z
N MET A 1 0.97 25.39 12.15
CA MET A 1 0.95 23.94 11.90
C MET A 1 2.29 23.53 11.35
N LYS A 2 2.87 22.44 11.85
CA LYS A 2 4.20 21.97 11.43
C LYS A 2 4.09 20.59 10.78
N ILE A 3 4.59 20.44 9.55
CA ILE A 3 4.53 19.19 8.77
C ILE A 3 5.93 18.77 8.34
N LEU A 4 6.26 17.48 8.54
CA LEU A 4 7.44 16.88 7.94
C LEU A 4 7.11 16.39 6.53
N VAL A 5 7.83 16.87 5.51
CA VAL A 5 7.71 16.38 4.13
C VAL A 5 8.93 15.53 3.80
N VAL A 6 8.68 14.25 3.46
CA VAL A 6 9.74 13.29 3.12
C VAL A 6 9.70 13.00 1.63
N PHE A 7 10.78 13.35 0.93
CA PHE A 7 10.91 13.14 -0.51
C PHE A 7 11.59 11.80 -0.80
N THR A 8 10.96 10.95 -1.63
CA THR A 8 11.51 9.63 -2.00
C THR A 8 11.72 9.45 -3.51
N GLY A 9 11.40 10.45 -4.31
CA GLY A 9 11.45 10.40 -5.77
C GLY A 9 10.07 10.17 -6.40
N GLY A 10 10.03 9.43 -7.50
CA GLY A 10 8.84 9.23 -8.31
C GLY A 10 8.53 10.40 -9.26
N THR A 11 7.47 10.26 -10.08
CA THR A 11 7.04 11.24 -11.09
C THR A 11 6.80 12.64 -10.50
N ILE A 12 6.32 12.69 -9.26
CA ILE A 12 6.04 13.94 -8.53
C ILE A 12 7.30 14.80 -8.29
N GLY A 13 8.49 14.19 -8.30
CA GLY A 13 9.79 14.87 -8.19
C GLY A 13 10.62 14.83 -9.48
N CYS A 14 10.00 14.52 -10.63
CA CYS A 14 10.69 14.43 -11.92
C CYS A 14 10.42 15.63 -12.81
N VAL A 15 11.38 15.92 -13.71
CA VAL A 15 11.21 16.82 -14.85
C VAL A 15 11.32 16.03 -16.15
N ARG A 16 10.68 16.54 -17.18
CA ARG A 16 10.83 16.03 -18.53
C ARG A 16 12.11 16.53 -19.18
N LYS A 17 13.09 15.65 -19.41
CA LYS A 17 14.33 15.93 -20.17
C LYS A 17 14.25 15.21 -21.53
N GLY A 18 13.75 15.90 -22.56
CA GLY A 18 13.48 15.32 -23.86
C GLY A 18 12.31 14.30 -23.81
N GLU A 19 12.58 13.03 -24.10
CA GLU A 19 11.58 11.94 -24.04
C GLU A 19 11.58 11.17 -22.73
N VAL A 20 12.46 11.51 -21.77
CA VAL A 20 12.66 10.77 -20.53
C VAL A 20 12.27 11.62 -19.32
N LEU A 21 11.63 11.01 -18.34
CA LEU A 21 11.42 11.57 -17.01
C LEU A 21 12.65 11.28 -16.15
N SER A 22 13.22 12.31 -15.53
CA SER A 22 14.38 12.18 -14.66
C SER A 22 14.12 12.89 -13.34
N PRO A 23 14.53 12.31 -12.20
CA PRO A 23 14.49 13.00 -10.92
C PRO A 23 15.27 14.31 -10.98
N ASP A 24 14.72 15.35 -10.39
CA ASP A 24 15.35 16.68 -10.34
C ASP A 24 15.32 17.24 -8.93
N ASN A 25 16.48 17.68 -8.44
CA ASN A 25 16.64 18.14 -7.08
C ASN A 25 15.91 19.46 -6.77
N GLU A 26 15.65 20.30 -7.79
CA GLU A 26 14.92 21.55 -7.61
C GLU A 26 13.40 21.33 -7.58
N GLN A 27 12.92 20.39 -8.38
CA GLN A 27 11.48 20.09 -8.51
C GLN A 27 10.87 19.48 -7.23
N LYS A 28 11.64 18.74 -6.45
CA LYS A 28 11.12 18.10 -5.23
C LYS A 28 10.59 19.12 -4.21
N TYR A 29 11.23 20.29 -4.10
CA TYR A 29 10.78 21.35 -3.19
C TYR A 29 9.67 22.23 -3.79
N MET A 30 9.36 22.05 -5.06
CA MET A 30 8.31 22.83 -5.74
C MET A 30 6.96 22.69 -5.06
N LEU A 31 6.60 21.48 -4.58
CA LEU A 31 5.32 21.26 -3.88
C LEU A 31 5.17 22.15 -2.64
N THR A 32 6.19 22.19 -1.79
CA THR A 32 6.16 23.00 -0.58
C THR A 32 6.13 24.49 -0.93
N GLN A 33 6.90 24.92 -1.93
CA GLN A 33 6.90 26.30 -2.39
C GLN A 33 5.55 26.72 -2.99
N MET A 34 4.97 25.90 -3.89
CA MET A 34 3.65 26.16 -4.48
C MET A 34 2.57 26.26 -3.40
N TYR A 35 2.68 25.43 -2.35
CA TYR A 35 1.73 25.47 -1.24
C TYR A 35 1.89 26.78 -0.44
N LEU A 36 3.12 27.17 -0.09
CA LEU A 36 3.41 28.39 0.67
C LEU A 36 2.99 29.65 -0.10
N ASP A 37 3.26 29.71 -1.40
CA ASP A 37 2.86 30.83 -2.26
C ASP A 37 1.34 31.01 -2.32
N ARG A 38 0.59 29.91 -2.20
CA ARG A 38 -0.88 29.93 -2.31
C ARG A 38 -1.60 30.08 -0.97
N TYR A 39 -1.08 29.47 0.09
CA TYR A 39 -1.77 29.36 1.39
C TYR A 39 -0.98 29.98 2.55
N GLY A 40 0.35 29.82 2.60
CA GLY A 40 1.23 30.48 3.54
C GLY A 40 1.07 30.13 5.02
N ASP A 41 0.37 29.03 5.36
CA ASP A 41 -0.10 28.75 6.72
C ASP A 41 0.54 27.52 7.38
N VAL A 42 1.57 26.95 6.77
CA VAL A 42 2.25 25.74 7.23
C VAL A 42 3.75 25.95 7.31
N ASP A 43 4.37 25.44 8.37
CA ASP A 43 5.81 25.33 8.54
C ASP A 43 6.26 23.93 8.10
N PHE A 44 7.17 23.84 7.12
CA PHE A 44 7.64 22.58 6.56
C PHE A 44 9.08 22.28 6.99
N ASP A 45 9.27 21.15 7.68
CA ASP A 45 10.56 20.47 7.71
C ASP A 45 10.64 19.47 6.56
N THR A 46 11.83 19.22 6.04
CA THR A 46 12.02 18.31 4.90
C THR A 46 13.08 17.26 5.16
N ALA A 47 12.88 16.06 4.63
CA ALA A 47 13.83 14.96 4.66
C ALA A 47 13.88 14.24 3.31
N GLU A 48 15.01 13.58 3.02
CA GLU A 48 15.22 12.84 1.79
C GLU A 48 16.07 11.59 2.06
N PRO A 49 15.44 10.45 2.43
CA PRO A 49 16.18 9.23 2.68
C PRO A 49 16.82 8.64 1.42
N TYR A 50 16.18 8.82 0.26
CA TYR A 50 16.65 8.38 -1.05
C TYR A 50 15.85 9.07 -2.16
N THR A 51 16.37 8.97 -3.41
CA THR A 51 15.61 9.31 -4.62
C THR A 51 15.67 8.13 -5.58
N VAL A 52 14.51 7.53 -5.89
CA VAL A 52 14.38 6.36 -6.77
C VAL A 52 13.14 6.47 -7.65
N LEU A 53 13.21 5.97 -8.88
CA LEU A 53 12.02 5.71 -9.68
C LEU A 53 11.29 4.50 -9.10
N SER A 54 9.97 4.57 -8.99
CA SER A 54 9.19 3.60 -8.21
C SER A 54 9.28 2.16 -8.69
N GLU A 55 9.47 1.94 -10.00
CA GLU A 55 9.70 0.62 -10.58
C GLU A 55 11.00 -0.05 -10.11
N ASN A 56 11.95 0.75 -9.58
CA ASN A 56 13.23 0.27 -9.04
C ASN A 56 13.24 0.14 -7.51
N LEU A 57 12.05 0.19 -6.88
CA LEU A 57 11.92 0.09 -5.43
C LEU A 57 12.24 -1.33 -4.95
N GLU A 58 13.07 -1.42 -3.90
CA GLU A 58 13.41 -2.66 -3.21
C GLU A 58 13.14 -2.55 -1.70
N GLY A 59 13.20 -3.67 -0.97
CA GLY A 59 12.98 -3.69 0.47
C GLY A 59 13.90 -2.75 1.26
N CYS A 60 15.15 -2.59 0.83
CA CYS A 60 16.09 -1.68 1.48
C CYS A 60 15.67 -0.19 1.38
N HIS A 61 14.98 0.22 0.30
CA HIS A 61 14.47 1.57 0.16
C HIS A 61 13.32 1.82 1.15
N MET A 62 12.37 0.88 1.25
CA MET A 62 11.28 0.98 2.22
C MET A 62 11.81 1.01 3.67
N ASN A 63 12.81 0.19 3.99
CA ASN A 63 13.46 0.20 5.29
C ASN A 63 14.13 1.56 5.60
N ARG A 64 14.87 2.14 4.64
CA ARG A 64 15.49 3.46 4.80
C ARG A 64 14.45 4.56 5.03
N LEU A 65 13.27 4.46 4.42
CA LEU A 65 12.18 5.39 4.67
C LEU A 65 11.65 5.24 6.11
N ALA A 66 11.45 4.02 6.59
CA ALA A 66 11.05 3.79 7.98
C ALA A 66 12.10 4.29 8.98
N ASP A 67 13.40 4.01 8.73
CA ASP A 67 14.51 4.48 9.57
C ASP A 67 14.56 6.02 9.59
N CYS A 68 14.37 6.66 8.44
CA CYS A 68 14.30 8.12 8.35
C CYS A 68 13.14 8.68 9.18
N LEU A 69 11.93 8.14 9.04
CA LEU A 69 10.77 8.56 9.83
C LEU A 69 11.00 8.38 11.33
N GLN A 70 11.56 7.26 11.74
CA GLN A 70 11.87 6.96 13.15
C GLN A 70 12.98 7.82 13.74
N SER A 71 13.82 8.45 12.90
CA SER A 71 14.84 9.38 13.37
C SER A 71 14.29 10.74 13.82
N TYR A 72 13.02 11.03 13.55
CA TYR A 72 12.31 12.22 13.98
C TYR A 72 11.38 11.93 15.17
N ASP A 73 11.21 12.88 16.07
CA ASP A 73 10.09 12.87 17.02
C ASP A 73 8.80 13.25 16.27
N LEU A 74 8.15 12.25 15.68
CA LEU A 74 6.95 12.48 14.87
C LEU A 74 5.81 13.14 15.64
N ASN A 75 5.76 12.98 16.99
CA ASN A 75 4.73 13.62 17.82
C ASN A 75 4.94 15.14 17.92
N SER A 76 6.10 15.66 17.50
CA SER A 76 6.34 17.11 17.42
C SER A 76 5.77 17.76 16.15
N TYR A 77 5.19 16.97 15.24
CA TYR A 77 4.55 17.41 14.00
C TYR A 77 3.03 17.20 14.06
N ASP A 78 2.30 18.02 13.33
CA ASP A 78 0.86 17.82 13.14
C ASP A 78 0.56 16.70 12.15
N GLY A 79 1.52 16.35 11.30
CA GLY A 79 1.46 15.27 10.33
C GLY A 79 2.72 15.13 9.51
N VAL A 80 2.79 14.05 8.75
CA VAL A 80 3.87 13.75 7.81
C VAL A 80 3.29 13.58 6.41
N VAL A 81 3.94 14.16 5.39
CA VAL A 81 3.63 13.89 3.98
C VAL A 81 4.83 13.21 3.34
N VAL A 82 4.60 12.08 2.67
CA VAL A 82 5.64 11.34 1.95
C VAL A 82 5.34 11.38 0.46
N THR A 83 6.23 11.96 -0.35
CA THR A 83 6.10 11.89 -1.82
C THR A 83 6.58 10.54 -2.34
N HIS A 84 5.90 9.97 -3.31
CA HIS A 84 6.20 8.64 -3.84
C HIS A 84 5.84 8.51 -5.33
N GLY A 85 6.41 7.52 -6.02
CA GLY A 85 6.00 7.18 -7.38
C GLY A 85 4.76 6.28 -7.39
N THR A 86 3.98 6.31 -8.46
CA THR A 86 2.68 5.61 -8.60
C THR A 86 2.80 4.09 -8.60
N ASP A 87 3.79 3.52 -9.31
CA ASP A 87 3.86 2.07 -9.60
C ASP A 87 3.92 1.19 -8.35
N THR A 88 4.59 1.67 -7.30
CA THR A 88 4.78 0.91 -6.06
C THR A 88 4.29 1.62 -4.81
N LEU A 89 3.46 2.65 -4.98
CA LEU A 89 2.83 3.41 -3.89
C LEU A 89 2.16 2.50 -2.87
N GLN A 90 1.36 1.54 -3.34
CA GLN A 90 0.60 0.60 -2.50
C GLN A 90 1.49 -0.34 -1.68
N TYR A 91 2.69 -0.66 -2.14
CA TYR A 91 3.64 -1.49 -1.39
C TYR A 91 4.25 -0.72 -0.22
N THR A 92 4.77 0.48 -0.49
CA THR A 92 5.32 1.35 0.56
C THR A 92 4.24 1.77 1.55
N SER A 93 3.02 2.07 1.06
CA SER A 93 1.89 2.44 1.91
C SER A 93 1.51 1.32 2.88
N ALA A 94 1.41 0.07 2.40
CA ALA A 94 1.13 -1.09 3.24
C ALA A 94 2.26 -1.35 4.26
N PHE A 95 3.52 -1.25 3.83
CA PHE A 95 4.67 -1.42 4.71
C PHE A 95 4.64 -0.40 5.86
N LEU A 96 4.51 0.90 5.54
CA LEU A 96 4.44 1.93 6.56
C LEU A 96 3.21 1.76 7.46
N ALA A 97 2.06 1.32 6.91
CA ALA A 97 0.87 1.07 7.72
C ALA A 97 1.13 0.01 8.80
N TYR A 98 1.89 -1.04 8.49
CA TYR A 98 2.24 -2.08 9.47
C TYR A 98 3.29 -1.64 10.49
N ILE A 99 4.30 -0.87 10.05
CA ILE A 99 5.39 -0.43 10.95
C ILE A 99 4.92 0.70 11.89
N PHE A 100 4.03 1.56 11.41
CA PHE A 100 3.53 2.71 12.17
C PHE A 100 2.07 2.52 12.63
N ASP A 101 1.61 1.27 12.82
CA ASP A 101 0.31 1.00 13.42
C ASP A 101 0.28 1.51 14.87
N GLY A 102 -0.75 2.30 15.18
CA GLY A 102 -0.88 2.93 16.50
C GLY A 102 -0.17 4.28 16.65
N LEU A 103 0.52 4.80 15.62
CA LEU A 103 1.05 6.16 15.63
C LEU A 103 -0.11 7.19 15.75
N ASN A 104 0.05 8.16 16.64
CA ASN A 104 -0.98 9.18 16.89
C ASN A 104 -0.97 10.34 15.87
N VAL A 105 -0.01 10.35 14.97
CA VAL A 105 0.17 11.38 13.93
C VAL A 105 -0.12 10.76 12.56
N PRO A 106 -0.88 11.43 11.67
CA PRO A 106 -1.10 10.91 10.33
C PRO A 106 0.16 10.99 9.46
N ILE A 107 0.51 9.89 8.80
CA ILE A 107 1.47 9.84 7.69
C ILE A 107 0.66 9.71 6.41
N VAL A 108 0.77 10.67 5.49
CA VAL A 108 -0.01 10.68 4.25
C VAL A 108 0.94 10.60 3.06
N LEU A 109 0.88 9.49 2.32
CA LEU A 109 1.62 9.38 1.06
C LEU A 109 0.88 10.10 -0.06
N VAL A 110 1.64 10.73 -0.95
CA VAL A 110 1.14 11.41 -2.14
C VAL A 110 1.97 11.01 -3.37
N SER A 111 1.33 10.97 -4.52
CA SER A 111 1.97 10.66 -5.79
C SER A 111 1.44 11.59 -6.89
N ALA A 112 1.97 11.47 -8.10
CA ALA A 112 1.48 12.20 -9.27
C ALA A 112 1.49 11.29 -10.50
N ASN A 113 0.42 11.40 -11.30
CA ASN A 113 0.32 10.71 -12.59
C ASN A 113 1.19 11.36 -13.68
N TYR A 114 1.40 12.66 -13.59
CA TYR A 114 2.28 13.44 -14.48
C TYR A 114 3.23 14.32 -13.64
N PRO A 115 4.38 14.76 -14.21
CA PRO A 115 5.23 15.76 -13.57
C PRO A 115 4.47 17.03 -13.18
N LEU A 116 4.94 17.74 -12.17
CA LEU A 116 4.22 18.90 -11.61
C LEU A 116 4.07 20.07 -12.59
N ASP A 117 4.94 20.17 -13.59
CA ASP A 117 4.91 21.18 -14.66
C ASP A 117 3.93 20.82 -15.80
N ASP A 118 3.38 19.61 -15.81
CA ASP A 118 2.31 19.21 -16.74
C ASP A 118 0.93 19.62 -16.19
N SER A 119 0.14 20.30 -16.99
CA SER A 119 -1.23 20.76 -16.60
C SER A 119 -2.20 19.63 -16.25
N ARG A 120 -1.89 18.39 -16.60
CA ARG A 120 -2.70 17.20 -16.29
C ARG A 120 -2.33 16.60 -14.92
N SER A 121 -1.24 17.09 -14.30
CA SER A 121 -0.75 16.53 -13.05
C SER A 121 -1.75 16.70 -11.92
N ASN A 122 -2.03 15.61 -11.21
CA ASN A 122 -2.82 15.63 -9.97
C ASN A 122 -1.94 15.82 -8.71
N GLY A 123 -0.62 15.95 -8.87
CA GLY A 123 0.35 15.91 -7.76
C GLY A 123 0.15 17.03 -6.75
N PHE A 124 -0.06 18.27 -7.21
CA PHE A 124 -0.29 19.38 -6.29
C PHE A 124 -1.63 19.26 -5.56
N GLU A 125 -2.69 18.81 -6.23
CA GLU A 125 -3.99 18.58 -5.58
C GLU A 125 -3.91 17.45 -4.54
N ASN A 126 -3.16 16.39 -4.82
CA ASN A 126 -2.90 15.31 -3.88
C ASN A 126 -2.15 15.80 -2.64
N PHE A 127 -1.16 16.68 -2.82
CA PHE A 127 -0.40 17.29 -1.74
C PHE A 127 -1.28 18.21 -0.88
N VAL A 128 -2.07 19.09 -1.49
CA VAL A 128 -3.03 19.96 -0.78
C VAL A 128 -4.05 19.11 0.00
N GLY A 129 -4.59 18.07 -0.64
CA GLY A 129 -5.55 17.17 0.02
C GLY A 129 -4.96 16.42 1.21
N ALA A 130 -3.67 16.06 1.17
CA ALA A 130 -2.98 15.48 2.32
C ALA A 130 -2.90 16.48 3.48
N ILE A 131 -2.57 17.73 3.20
CA ILE A 131 -2.51 18.80 4.22
C ILE A 131 -3.91 19.10 4.79
N ASP A 132 -4.93 19.19 3.95
CA ASP A 132 -6.32 19.40 4.39
C ASP A 132 -6.80 18.25 5.29
N PHE A 133 -6.41 17.01 4.96
CA PHE A 133 -6.68 15.85 5.82
C PHE A 133 -5.96 15.96 7.18
N ILE A 134 -4.68 16.31 7.20
CA ILE A 134 -3.91 16.53 8.42
C ILE A 134 -4.58 17.65 9.27
N LYS A 135 -4.95 18.77 8.66
CA LYS A 135 -5.66 19.89 9.31
C LYS A 135 -6.98 19.46 9.98
N SER A 136 -7.65 18.49 9.41
CA SER A 136 -8.94 18.01 9.92
C SER A 136 -8.81 17.27 11.24
N GLY A 137 -7.62 16.75 11.61
CA GLY A 137 -7.42 15.92 12.80
C GLY A 137 -8.25 14.62 12.81
N SER A 138 -8.71 14.16 11.64
CA SER A 138 -9.74 13.11 11.54
C SER A 138 -9.20 11.70 11.45
N GLY A 139 -7.90 11.48 11.53
CA GLY A 139 -7.33 10.12 11.46
C GLY A 139 -5.87 10.04 11.88
N ASN A 140 -5.52 8.88 12.45
CA ASN A 140 -4.17 8.53 12.88
C ASN A 140 -3.65 7.32 12.09
N GLY A 141 -2.33 7.17 12.00
CA GLY A 141 -1.67 6.12 11.23
C GLY A 141 -1.44 6.51 9.77
N VAL A 142 -1.42 5.57 8.84
CA VAL A 142 -0.94 5.79 7.47
C VAL A 142 -2.07 5.82 6.45
N PHE A 143 -2.03 6.82 5.57
CA PHE A 143 -3.03 7.10 4.55
C PHE A 143 -2.37 7.41 3.21
N VAL A 144 -3.18 7.45 2.15
CA VAL A 144 -2.80 7.96 0.83
C VAL A 144 -3.82 8.98 0.39
N SER A 145 -3.35 10.15 -0.06
CA SER A 145 -4.15 11.19 -0.68
C SER A 145 -3.98 11.11 -2.19
N TYR A 146 -5.06 10.83 -2.91
CA TYR A 146 -5.01 10.67 -4.35
C TYR A 146 -6.30 11.15 -5.03
N LYS A 147 -6.15 11.88 -6.13
CA LYS A 147 -7.25 12.35 -6.97
C LYS A 147 -7.32 11.54 -8.24
N ASN A 148 -8.37 10.74 -8.40
CA ASN A 148 -8.75 10.18 -9.69
C ASN A 148 -9.34 11.29 -10.59
N ALA A 149 -9.27 11.11 -11.90
CA ALA A 149 -9.80 12.09 -12.84
C ALA A 149 -11.27 12.43 -12.50
N ASP A 150 -11.65 13.71 -12.63
CA ASP A 150 -13.03 14.23 -12.43
C ASP A 150 -13.65 13.96 -11.04
N LEU A 151 -12.87 13.42 -10.09
CA LEU A 151 -13.32 13.15 -8.72
C LEU A 151 -12.63 14.09 -7.71
N PRO A 152 -13.23 14.32 -6.53
CA PRO A 152 -12.53 14.99 -5.44
C PRO A 152 -11.35 14.15 -4.97
N VAL A 153 -10.35 14.81 -4.35
CA VAL A 153 -9.25 14.10 -3.70
C VAL A 153 -9.81 13.10 -2.69
N THR A 154 -9.38 11.86 -2.82
CA THR A 154 -9.81 10.75 -1.97
C THR A 154 -8.70 10.39 -0.98
N ILE A 155 -9.08 10.19 0.27
CA ILE A 155 -8.18 9.69 1.33
C ILE A 155 -8.42 8.19 1.49
N HIS A 156 -7.38 7.42 1.23
CA HIS A 156 -7.39 5.96 1.33
C HIS A 156 -6.67 5.52 2.60
N ARG A 157 -7.14 4.43 3.24
CA ARG A 157 -6.32 3.74 4.23
C ARG A 157 -5.19 2.98 3.54
N ALA A 158 -3.96 3.19 3.96
CA ALA A 158 -2.78 2.69 3.26
C ALA A 158 -2.72 1.16 3.11
N SER A 159 -3.20 0.42 4.11
CA SER A 159 -3.30 -1.05 4.11
C SER A 159 -4.41 -1.62 3.20
N ARG A 160 -5.24 -0.78 2.59
CA ARG A 160 -6.41 -1.19 1.78
C ARG A 160 -6.31 -0.85 0.30
N LEU A 161 -5.17 -0.36 -0.15
CA LEU A 161 -4.97 -0.01 -1.55
C LEU A 161 -4.88 -1.25 -2.43
N LEU A 162 -5.54 -1.18 -3.59
CA LEU A 162 -5.33 -2.10 -4.69
C LEU A 162 -4.16 -1.63 -5.56
N ALA A 163 -3.59 -2.54 -6.35
CA ALA A 163 -2.63 -2.16 -7.38
C ALA A 163 -3.32 -1.29 -8.44
N HIS A 164 -2.58 -0.34 -9.03
CA HIS A 164 -3.04 0.33 -10.24
C HIS A 164 -3.32 -0.70 -11.34
N SER A 165 -4.42 -0.50 -12.05
CA SER A 165 -4.68 -1.28 -13.25
C SER A 165 -3.80 -0.81 -14.41
N ALA A 166 -3.36 -1.74 -15.27
CA ALA A 166 -2.63 -1.35 -16.46
C ALA A 166 -3.45 -0.35 -17.30
N TYR A 167 -2.78 0.66 -17.82
CA TYR A 167 -3.36 1.76 -18.63
C TYR A 167 -4.39 2.62 -17.89
N SER A 168 -4.37 2.63 -16.57
CA SER A 168 -5.23 3.49 -15.74
C SER A 168 -4.42 4.23 -14.71
N ASP A 169 -4.66 5.53 -14.58
CA ASP A 169 -4.07 6.38 -13.53
C ASP A 169 -4.92 6.38 -12.24
N GLU A 170 -5.98 5.57 -12.19
CA GLU A 170 -6.89 5.53 -11.06
C GLU A 170 -6.37 4.66 -9.91
N LEU A 171 -6.53 5.16 -8.70
CA LEU A 171 -6.21 4.45 -7.46
C LEU A 171 -7.50 4.10 -6.71
N HIS A 172 -7.62 2.84 -6.31
CA HIS A 172 -8.79 2.33 -5.60
C HIS A 172 -8.41 1.61 -4.31
N SER A 173 -9.32 1.61 -3.34
CA SER A 173 -9.30 0.74 -2.18
C SER A 173 -10.12 -0.53 -2.43
N ILE A 174 -9.90 -1.58 -1.64
CA ILE A 174 -10.76 -2.77 -1.67
C ILE A 174 -12.22 -2.38 -1.50
N PHE A 175 -13.13 -3.05 -2.26
CA PHE A 175 -14.56 -2.76 -2.33
C PHE A 175 -14.92 -1.32 -2.69
N ASP A 176 -13.96 -0.56 -3.25
CA ASP A 176 -14.10 0.86 -3.56
C ASP A 176 -14.46 1.72 -2.32
N GLU A 177 -14.08 1.24 -1.13
CA GLU A 177 -14.33 1.91 0.14
C GLU A 177 -13.10 2.66 0.64
N SER A 178 -13.03 3.93 0.26
CA SER A 178 -12.03 4.87 0.80
C SER A 178 -12.35 5.28 2.23
N TYR A 179 -11.35 5.83 2.94
CA TYR A 179 -11.52 6.40 4.28
C TYR A 179 -12.39 7.66 4.27
N GLY A 180 -12.29 8.46 3.21
CA GLY A 180 -13.07 9.68 3.01
C GLY A 180 -12.59 10.46 1.80
N LYS A 181 -13.02 11.70 1.67
CA LYS A 181 -12.68 12.59 0.56
C LYS A 181 -12.56 14.03 1.01
N ILE A 182 -11.81 14.85 0.25
CA ILE A 182 -11.73 16.29 0.46
C ILE A 182 -12.78 16.97 -0.43
N GLN A 183 -13.69 17.71 0.17
CA GLN A 183 -14.70 18.51 -0.52
C GLN A 183 -14.56 19.97 -0.12
N ASN A 184 -14.23 20.85 -1.08
CA ASN A 184 -14.04 22.28 -0.83
C ASN A 184 -13.02 22.56 0.32
N GLY A 185 -11.90 21.81 0.36
CA GLY A 185 -10.88 21.93 1.41
C GLY A 185 -11.26 21.33 2.77
N ILE A 186 -12.38 20.63 2.87
CA ILE A 186 -12.84 20.00 4.10
C ILE A 186 -12.86 18.48 3.94
N PHE A 187 -12.27 17.77 4.90
CA PHE A 187 -12.35 16.31 4.92
C PHE A 187 -13.75 15.83 5.34
N VAL A 188 -14.30 14.95 4.53
CA VAL A 188 -15.59 14.27 4.77
C VAL A 188 -15.33 12.78 4.88
N LYS A 189 -15.49 12.23 6.09
CA LYS A 189 -15.31 10.80 6.35
C LYS A 189 -16.37 9.96 5.62
N ASN A 190 -15.97 8.83 5.08
CA ASN A 190 -16.90 7.85 4.52
C ASN A 190 -17.67 7.15 5.64
N THR A 191 -18.98 7.35 5.69
CA THR A 191 -19.86 6.78 6.74
C THR A 191 -19.98 5.26 6.66
N ARG A 192 -19.64 4.65 5.50
CA ARG A 192 -19.64 3.18 5.32
C ARG A 192 -18.30 2.54 5.74
N TYR A 193 -17.25 3.35 5.91
CA TYR A 193 -15.96 2.82 6.29
C TYR A 193 -16.02 2.14 7.64
N LYS A 194 -15.69 0.85 7.65
CA LYS A 194 -15.58 0.02 8.84
C LYS A 194 -14.13 -0.45 9.01
N ALA A 195 -13.64 -0.45 10.23
CA ALA A 195 -12.30 -0.92 10.57
C ALA A 195 -12.38 -2.02 11.62
N LEU A 196 -11.66 -3.11 11.39
CA LEU A 196 -11.36 -4.07 12.43
C LEU A 196 -10.21 -3.51 13.28
N LYS A 197 -10.38 -3.59 14.60
CA LYS A 197 -9.33 -3.20 15.53
C LYS A 197 -8.13 -4.14 15.38
N SER A 198 -6.92 -3.58 15.38
CA SER A 198 -5.69 -4.39 15.37
C SER A 198 -5.65 -5.35 16.57
N GLU A 199 -5.38 -6.61 16.30
CA GLU A 199 -5.23 -7.66 17.33
C GLU A 199 -3.74 -7.94 17.63
N PHE A 200 -2.84 -7.46 16.77
CA PHE A 200 -1.41 -7.41 17.02
C PHE A 200 -0.80 -6.19 16.33
N ALA A 201 0.42 -5.83 16.68
CA ALA A 201 1.25 -4.85 15.98
C ALA A 201 2.62 -5.47 15.68
N PHE A 202 3.22 -5.06 14.59
CA PHE A 202 4.63 -5.35 14.33
C PHE A 202 5.50 -4.53 15.28
N ASP A 203 6.63 -5.10 15.69
CA ASP A 203 7.67 -4.31 16.32
C ASP A 203 8.21 -3.29 15.31
N GLU A 204 8.35 -2.04 15.72
CA GLU A 204 8.79 -0.95 14.84
C GLU A 204 10.19 -1.13 14.26
N SER A 205 11.01 -2.02 14.84
CA SER A 205 12.34 -2.38 14.34
C SER A 205 12.31 -3.45 13.25
N VAL A 206 11.16 -4.10 12.97
CA VAL A 206 11.05 -5.11 11.92
C VAL A 206 11.33 -4.50 10.56
N ARG A 207 12.15 -5.17 9.76
CA ARG A 207 12.56 -4.72 8.42
C ARG A 207 12.37 -5.82 7.39
N LEU A 208 12.12 -5.41 6.17
CA LEU A 208 12.06 -6.29 5.02
C LEU A 208 13.46 -6.79 4.64
N SER A 209 13.57 -8.02 4.21
CA SER A 209 14.73 -8.45 3.42
C SER A 209 14.76 -7.70 2.08
N ASN A 210 15.92 -7.55 1.45
CA ASN A 210 16.00 -6.80 0.19
C ASN A 210 15.10 -7.42 -0.89
N ASN A 211 15.17 -8.74 -1.05
CA ASN A 211 14.29 -9.50 -1.93
C ASN A 211 13.24 -10.25 -1.12
N SER A 212 12.00 -10.22 -1.59
CA SER A 212 10.93 -10.99 -0.95
C SER A 212 11.13 -12.49 -1.14
N ASN A 213 10.88 -13.22 -0.07
CA ASN A 213 10.80 -14.69 -0.06
C ASN A 213 9.34 -15.19 0.00
N VAL A 214 8.38 -14.33 -0.33
CA VAL A 214 6.97 -14.66 -0.55
C VAL A 214 6.71 -14.77 -2.05
N LEU A 215 6.26 -15.93 -2.50
CA LEU A 215 5.90 -16.17 -3.90
C LEU A 215 4.46 -15.73 -4.12
N LYS A 216 4.25 -14.54 -4.72
CA LYS A 216 2.91 -14.04 -5.08
C LYS A 216 2.54 -14.50 -6.48
N ILE A 217 1.36 -15.10 -6.64
CA ILE A 217 0.89 -15.69 -7.88
C ILE A 217 -0.58 -15.30 -8.11
N SER A 218 -0.87 -14.61 -9.23
CA SER A 218 -2.25 -14.26 -9.61
C SER A 218 -2.83 -15.30 -10.58
N ALA A 219 -4.06 -15.71 -10.34
CA ALA A 219 -4.74 -16.74 -11.13
C ALA A 219 -4.92 -16.31 -12.59
N THR A 220 -4.55 -17.18 -13.52
CA THR A 220 -4.77 -17.00 -14.96
C THR A 220 -5.29 -18.28 -15.61
N VAL A 221 -5.96 -18.14 -16.74
CA VAL A 221 -6.43 -19.30 -17.53
C VAL A 221 -5.24 -20.03 -18.12
N GLY A 222 -5.21 -21.36 -17.99
CA GLY A 222 -4.12 -22.20 -18.51
C GLY A 222 -2.81 -22.06 -17.75
N MET A 223 -2.87 -21.58 -16.50
CA MET A 223 -1.72 -21.29 -15.67
C MET A 223 -0.84 -22.51 -15.42
N GLN A 224 0.48 -22.29 -15.54
CA GLN A 224 1.51 -23.18 -15.02
C GLN A 224 2.11 -22.52 -13.78
N TYR A 225 2.18 -23.26 -12.67
CA TYR A 225 2.75 -22.74 -11.43
C TYR A 225 4.27 -22.73 -11.49
N PRO A 226 4.93 -21.68 -10.99
CA PRO A 226 6.39 -21.64 -10.94
C PRO A 226 6.95 -22.68 -9.97
N GLU A 227 8.22 -23.01 -10.12
CA GLU A 227 8.92 -23.87 -9.18
C GLU A 227 9.04 -23.22 -7.80
N ILE A 228 8.78 -23.98 -6.74
CA ILE A 228 9.01 -23.54 -5.38
C ILE A 228 10.44 -23.86 -4.99
N THR A 229 11.24 -22.82 -4.79
CA THR A 229 12.64 -22.94 -4.37
C THR A 229 12.76 -22.92 -2.83
N GLU A 230 13.91 -23.35 -2.31
CA GLU A 230 14.19 -23.40 -0.85
C GLU A 230 14.10 -22.02 -0.18
N ASN A 231 14.30 -20.94 -0.93
CA ASN A 231 14.21 -19.57 -0.43
C ASN A 231 12.79 -19.09 -0.18
N VAL A 232 11.78 -19.79 -0.74
CA VAL A 232 10.37 -19.42 -0.55
C VAL A 232 9.94 -19.79 0.87
N LYS A 233 9.42 -18.81 1.59
CA LYS A 233 8.88 -19.01 2.95
C LYS A 233 7.36 -19.16 2.99
N ALA A 234 6.66 -18.56 2.03
CA ALA A 234 5.22 -18.63 1.90
C ALA A 234 4.80 -18.42 0.43
N VAL A 235 3.65 -18.95 0.06
CA VAL A 235 2.98 -18.65 -1.21
C VAL A 235 1.73 -17.84 -0.92
N LEU A 236 1.51 -16.77 -1.69
CA LEU A 236 0.29 -15.99 -1.70
C LEU A 236 -0.37 -16.11 -3.07
N LEU A 237 -1.45 -16.86 -3.15
CA LEU A 237 -2.31 -16.93 -4.32
C LEU A 237 -3.31 -15.78 -4.31
N GLU A 238 -3.49 -15.14 -5.44
CA GLU A 238 -4.57 -14.20 -5.70
C GLU A 238 -5.56 -14.87 -6.66
N GLY A 239 -6.79 -15.12 -6.19
CA GLY A 239 -7.83 -15.80 -6.96
C GLY A 239 -8.36 -14.95 -8.11
N PHE A 240 -9.21 -15.54 -8.95
CA PHE A 240 -10.04 -14.76 -9.86
C PHE A 240 -10.93 -13.79 -9.06
N HIS A 241 -11.56 -12.84 -9.73
CA HIS A 241 -12.33 -11.77 -9.07
C HIS A 241 -13.36 -12.28 -8.03
N SER A 242 -13.86 -13.51 -8.19
CA SER A 242 -14.76 -14.18 -7.24
C SER A 242 -14.03 -14.96 -6.14
N GLY A 243 -12.71 -14.88 -6.06
CA GLY A 243 -11.88 -15.61 -5.10
C GLY A 243 -11.79 -17.11 -5.37
N THR A 244 -11.99 -17.52 -6.63
CA THR A 244 -11.91 -18.92 -7.07
C THR A 244 -10.58 -19.25 -7.72
N LEU A 245 -10.26 -20.54 -7.79
CA LEU A 245 -9.09 -21.10 -8.48
C LEU A 245 -9.51 -22.31 -9.29
N ASN A 246 -8.71 -22.73 -10.27
CA ASN A 246 -8.92 -23.98 -10.97
C ASN A 246 -8.50 -25.19 -10.12
N THR A 247 -9.35 -25.56 -9.16
CA THR A 247 -9.09 -26.65 -8.19
C THR A 247 -9.19 -28.06 -8.78
N ASP A 248 -9.75 -28.21 -10.00
CA ASP A 248 -9.80 -29.47 -10.71
C ASP A 248 -8.55 -29.71 -11.59
N GLY A 249 -7.80 -28.63 -11.84
CA GLY A 249 -6.59 -28.69 -12.62
C GLY A 249 -5.45 -29.41 -11.91
N LYS A 250 -4.78 -30.33 -12.63
CA LYS A 250 -3.60 -31.07 -12.10
C LYS A 250 -2.51 -30.11 -11.62
N ALA A 251 -2.30 -28.99 -12.33
CA ALA A 251 -1.21 -28.04 -12.04
C ALA A 251 -1.30 -27.45 -10.63
N LEU A 252 -2.49 -27.00 -10.16
CA LEU A 252 -2.67 -26.50 -8.81
C LEU A 252 -2.48 -27.62 -7.77
N ASN A 253 -3.03 -28.82 -8.04
CA ASN A 253 -2.90 -29.95 -7.12
C ASN A 253 -1.44 -30.34 -6.91
N ASP A 254 -0.67 -30.50 -7.99
CA ASP A 254 0.76 -30.83 -7.94
C ASP A 254 1.55 -29.74 -7.21
N PHE A 255 1.26 -28.45 -7.48
CA PHE A 255 1.90 -27.33 -6.82
C PHE A 255 1.63 -27.30 -5.30
N CYS A 256 0.38 -27.46 -4.88
CA CYS A 256 0.02 -27.51 -3.47
C CYS A 256 0.63 -28.72 -2.76
N GLN A 257 0.68 -29.88 -3.43
CA GLN A 257 1.36 -31.07 -2.90
C GLN A 257 2.86 -30.80 -2.68
N LYS A 258 3.53 -30.17 -3.64
CA LYS A 258 4.93 -29.78 -3.52
C LYS A 258 5.16 -28.80 -2.37
N ALA A 259 4.32 -27.75 -2.25
CA ALA A 259 4.38 -26.80 -1.15
C ALA A 259 4.25 -27.49 0.23
N LYS A 260 3.32 -28.46 0.33
CA LYS A 260 3.12 -29.26 1.55
C LYS A 260 4.37 -30.10 1.90
N GLU A 261 4.99 -30.75 0.93
CA GLU A 261 6.21 -31.53 1.11
C GLU A 261 7.40 -30.67 1.60
N MET A 262 7.45 -29.42 1.18
CA MET A 262 8.46 -28.44 1.59
C MET A 262 8.10 -27.67 2.87
N ASN A 263 6.95 -27.97 3.50
CA ASN A 263 6.41 -27.22 4.65
C ASN A 263 6.26 -25.71 4.39
N ILE A 264 5.81 -25.36 3.18
CA ILE A 264 5.57 -23.98 2.77
C ILE A 264 4.06 -23.74 2.77
N PRO A 265 3.55 -22.81 3.60
CA PRO A 265 2.13 -22.50 3.64
C PRO A 265 1.69 -21.79 2.36
N VAL A 266 0.48 -22.13 1.89
CA VAL A 266 -0.18 -21.50 0.76
C VAL A 266 -1.36 -20.71 1.28
N PHE A 267 -1.33 -19.40 1.09
CA PHE A 267 -2.42 -18.49 1.43
C PHE A 267 -3.17 -18.08 0.17
N LEU A 268 -4.46 -17.77 0.32
CA LEU A 268 -5.31 -17.23 -0.75
C LEU A 268 -5.92 -15.92 -0.30
N THR A 269 -5.79 -14.89 -1.13
CA THR A 269 -6.49 -13.61 -1.02
C THR A 269 -7.48 -13.41 -2.16
N GLY A 270 -8.42 -12.46 -2.00
CA GLY A 270 -9.46 -12.16 -2.98
C GLY A 270 -10.75 -12.98 -2.84
N ALA A 271 -10.82 -13.87 -1.83
CA ALA A 271 -12.03 -14.62 -1.55
C ALA A 271 -12.96 -13.84 -0.61
N CYS A 272 -14.19 -13.55 -1.07
CA CYS A 272 -15.20 -12.90 -0.23
C CYS A 272 -15.95 -13.90 0.63
N LYS A 273 -16.39 -13.49 1.82
CA LYS A 273 -17.38 -14.24 2.62
C LYS A 273 -18.73 -14.29 1.88
N GLY A 274 -19.51 -15.32 2.11
CA GLY A 274 -20.93 -15.40 1.73
C GLY A 274 -21.26 -16.06 0.41
N PHE A 275 -20.32 -16.20 -0.53
CA PHE A 275 -20.54 -16.96 -1.75
C PHE A 275 -19.77 -18.28 -1.72
N TYR A 276 -20.49 -19.40 -1.80
CA TYR A 276 -19.88 -20.73 -1.80
C TYR A 276 -19.78 -21.25 -3.23
N TYR A 277 -18.63 -21.04 -3.85
CA TYR A 277 -18.27 -21.71 -5.09
C TYR A 277 -17.70 -23.10 -4.79
N GLU A 278 -17.89 -24.07 -5.69
CA GLU A 278 -17.39 -25.44 -5.51
C GLU A 278 -15.86 -25.48 -5.23
N SER A 279 -15.09 -24.61 -5.86
CA SER A 279 -13.65 -24.52 -5.63
C SER A 279 -13.28 -24.24 -4.16
N LYS A 280 -14.11 -23.48 -3.41
CA LYS A 280 -13.88 -23.23 -1.98
C LYS A 280 -13.92 -24.49 -1.13
N LEU A 281 -14.77 -25.46 -1.47
CA LEU A 281 -14.87 -26.75 -0.78
C LEU A 281 -13.60 -27.59 -0.91
N LYS A 282 -12.76 -27.29 -1.90
CA LYS A 282 -11.52 -27.99 -2.20
C LYS A 282 -10.28 -27.35 -1.58
N PHE A 283 -10.35 -26.10 -1.12
CA PHE A 283 -9.20 -25.39 -0.56
C PHE A 283 -8.59 -26.09 0.66
N ASP A 284 -9.41 -26.59 1.57
CA ASP A 284 -8.94 -27.34 2.76
C ASP A 284 -8.18 -28.60 2.36
N ARG A 285 -8.69 -29.35 1.36
CA ARG A 285 -8.02 -30.55 0.81
C ARG A 285 -6.66 -30.21 0.23
N LEU A 286 -6.54 -29.05 -0.41
CA LEU A 286 -5.31 -28.55 -1.01
C LEU A 286 -4.40 -27.85 0.00
N ASN A 287 -4.79 -27.80 1.28
CA ASN A 287 -4.10 -27.05 2.34
C ASN A 287 -3.89 -25.57 1.98
N ILE A 288 -4.85 -24.98 1.26
CA ILE A 288 -4.89 -23.55 0.94
C ILE A 288 -5.60 -22.81 2.08
N LYS A 289 -4.91 -21.88 2.71
CA LYS A 289 -5.40 -21.07 3.82
C LYS A 289 -6.03 -19.80 3.28
N VAL A 290 -7.36 -19.68 3.36
CA VAL A 290 -8.08 -18.50 2.87
C VAL A 290 -8.00 -17.36 3.87
N LEU A 291 -7.47 -16.22 3.46
CA LEU A 291 -7.42 -14.99 4.24
C LEU A 291 -8.77 -14.26 4.24
N LEU A 292 -8.99 -13.41 5.24
CA LEU A 292 -10.10 -12.46 5.23
C LEU A 292 -9.96 -11.49 4.04
N PRO A 293 -11.06 -10.85 3.60
CA PRO A 293 -10.99 -9.86 2.54
C PRO A 293 -10.00 -8.74 2.87
N ALA A 294 -8.97 -8.61 2.05
CA ALA A 294 -7.87 -7.66 2.21
C ALA A 294 -7.22 -7.33 0.87
N SER A 295 -6.46 -6.26 0.83
CA SER A 295 -5.62 -5.95 -0.34
C SER A 295 -4.58 -7.08 -0.56
N PRO A 296 -4.50 -7.63 -1.78
CA PRO A 296 -3.46 -8.62 -2.11
C PRO A 296 -2.04 -8.11 -1.87
N ILE A 297 -1.82 -6.82 -2.08
CA ILE A 297 -0.52 -6.17 -1.86
C ILE A 297 -0.23 -6.05 -0.36
N ALA A 298 -1.20 -5.62 0.44
CA ALA A 298 -1.03 -5.55 1.89
C ALA A 298 -0.73 -6.94 2.48
N MET A 299 -1.46 -7.98 2.05
CA MET A 299 -1.18 -9.35 2.51
C MET A 299 0.19 -9.85 2.08
N TYR A 300 0.64 -9.49 0.88
CA TYR A 300 2.01 -9.79 0.44
C TYR A 300 3.06 -9.15 1.35
N ILE A 301 2.92 -7.86 1.68
CA ILE A 301 3.82 -7.15 2.60
C ILE A 301 3.75 -7.76 4.01
N LYS A 302 2.54 -8.06 4.51
CA LYS A 302 2.35 -8.70 5.81
C LYS A 302 3.10 -10.03 5.92
N LEU A 303 2.94 -10.89 4.92
CA LEU A 303 3.66 -12.16 4.85
C LEU A 303 5.17 -11.97 4.69
N TRP A 304 5.60 -10.90 3.99
CA TRP A 304 7.02 -10.58 3.85
C TRP A 304 7.64 -10.12 5.19
N LEU A 305 6.91 -9.41 6.03
CA LEU A 305 7.33 -8.99 7.37
C LEU A 305 7.31 -10.15 8.37
N LEU A 306 6.30 -11.01 8.34
CA LEU A 306 6.14 -12.10 9.32
C LEU A 306 7.25 -13.14 9.21
N PRO A 307 7.88 -13.58 10.31
CA PRO A 307 8.73 -14.76 10.33
C PRO A 307 7.89 -16.04 10.14
N LYS A 308 8.50 -17.12 9.66
CA LYS A 308 7.79 -18.40 9.43
C LYS A 308 7.04 -18.93 10.66
N SER A 309 7.59 -18.70 11.85
CA SER A 309 6.99 -19.14 13.12
C SER A 309 5.73 -18.40 13.52
N GLU A 310 5.39 -17.29 12.84
CA GLU A 310 4.29 -16.40 13.21
C GLU A 310 3.24 -16.23 12.09
N PHE A 311 3.19 -17.15 11.13
CA PHE A 311 2.25 -17.08 10.03
C PHE A 311 0.77 -17.24 10.45
N ASP A 312 0.47 -17.66 11.64
CA ASP A 312 -0.85 -17.58 12.26
C ASP A 312 -1.33 -16.14 12.41
N LYS A 313 -0.42 -15.19 12.65
CA LYS A 313 -0.73 -13.75 12.67
C LYS A 313 -1.17 -13.18 11.32
N ALA A 314 -1.00 -13.91 10.21
CA ALA A 314 -1.54 -13.50 8.91
C ALA A 314 -3.08 -13.39 8.90
N PHE A 315 -3.77 -14.05 9.84
CA PHE A 315 -5.22 -14.03 9.98
C PHE A 315 -5.72 -12.98 10.98
N LEU A 316 -4.84 -12.35 11.74
CA LEU A 316 -5.19 -11.34 12.72
C LEU A 316 -5.20 -9.94 12.09
N PRO A 317 -6.20 -9.10 12.38
CA PRO A 317 -6.21 -7.71 11.92
C PRO A 317 -5.00 -6.93 12.41
N CYS A 318 -4.41 -6.10 11.53
CA CYS A 318 -3.34 -5.18 11.82
C CYS A 318 -3.44 -3.97 10.90
N ALA A 319 -3.28 -2.77 11.43
CA ALA A 319 -3.37 -1.52 10.66
C ALA A 319 -4.63 -1.40 9.79
N GLU A 320 -5.76 -1.94 10.25
CA GLU A 320 -7.05 -1.96 9.55
C GLU A 320 -7.02 -2.66 8.18
N ASP A 321 -6.14 -3.65 7.98
CA ASP A 321 -5.91 -4.31 6.70
C ASP A 321 -7.08 -5.18 6.22
N PHE A 322 -7.86 -5.75 7.13
CA PHE A 322 -9.02 -6.56 6.78
C PHE A 322 -10.30 -5.75 6.67
N TYR A 323 -11.15 -6.18 5.77
CA TYR A 323 -12.49 -5.65 5.59
C TYR A 323 -13.50 -6.56 6.33
N ASP A 324 -14.36 -5.94 7.13
CA ASP A 324 -15.47 -6.61 7.81
C ASP A 324 -16.71 -6.56 6.92
N ASN A 325 -17.12 -7.72 6.44
CA ASN A 325 -18.29 -7.89 5.58
C ASN A 325 -19.57 -8.28 6.37
N ASP A 326 -19.57 -8.13 7.69
CA ASP A 326 -20.78 -8.44 8.48
C ASP A 326 -21.83 -7.32 8.43
#